data_d0c03cfaecfe28baf182319a6b346b7d
#
_entry.id   d0c03cfaecfe28baf182319a6b346b7d
#
_cell.length_a   1.000
_cell.length_b   1.000
_cell.length_c   1.000
_cell.angle_alpha   90.00
_cell.angle_beta   90.00
_cell.angle_gamma   90.00
#
_symmetry.space_group_name_H-M   'P 1'
#
loop_
_entity.id
_entity.type
_entity.pdbx_description
1 polymer ?
#
loop_
_entity_poly.entity_id
_entity_poly.type
_entity_poly.pdbx_seq_one_letter_code
_entity_poly.pdbx_strand_id
1 'polypeptide(L)' 'METKNIILKLRTERGMSQDELADKIMVTRQAVSRWENGDTVPNTDTLKLLSKEFDVSINTLLGEPRKL' A
#
# COMPACT_ATOMS: atom_id res chain seq x y z
N MET A 1 -1.31 1.01 13.24
CA MET A 1 -0.88 1.90 12.15
C MET A 1 -1.89 1.84 11.04
N GLU A 2 -2.17 2.96 10.43
CA GLU A 2 -3.19 3.01 9.39
C GLU A 2 -2.61 2.63 8.04
N THR A 3 -3.50 2.14 7.17
CA THR A 3 -3.09 1.69 5.83
C THR A 3 -2.29 2.76 5.08
N LYS A 4 -2.73 4.02 5.15
CA LYS A 4 -2.04 5.09 4.43
C LYS A 4 -0.59 5.20 4.88
N ASN A 5 -0.36 5.08 6.17
CA ASN A 5 0.99 5.21 6.72
C ASN A 5 1.85 4.02 6.33
N ILE A 6 1.26 2.84 6.28
CA ILE A 6 2.00 1.63 5.95
C ILE A 6 2.41 1.64 4.48
N ILE A 7 1.52 2.03 3.59
CA ILE A 7 1.84 2.10 2.17
C ILE A 7 2.96 3.11 1.92
N LEU A 8 2.83 4.28 2.53
CA LEU A 8 3.86 5.31 2.40
C LEU A 8 5.20 4.81 2.92
N LYS A 9 5.19 4.18 4.08
CA LYS A 9 6.42 3.70 4.69
C LYS A 9 7.09 2.64 3.83
N LEU A 10 6.33 1.66 3.38
CA LEU A 10 6.91 0.57 2.59
C LEU A 10 7.46 1.09 1.26
N ARG A 11 6.73 2.01 0.65
CA ARG A 11 7.17 2.59 -0.62
C ARG A 11 8.47 3.35 -0.45
N THR A 12 8.52 4.22 0.56
CA THR A 12 9.70 5.06 0.76
C THR A 12 10.90 4.24 1.23
N GLU A 13 10.67 3.19 2.01
CA GLU A 13 11.76 2.31 2.42
C GLU A 13 12.42 1.63 1.23
N ARG A 14 11.68 1.43 0.16
CA ARG A 14 12.21 0.81 -1.05
C ARG A 14 12.68 1.84 -2.07
N GLY A 15 12.63 3.10 -1.71
CA GLY A 15 13.08 4.17 -2.60
C GLY A 15 12.22 4.36 -3.82
N MET A 16 10.96 3.97 -3.76
CA MET A 16 10.05 4.09 -4.90
C MET A 16 9.27 5.39 -4.84
N SER A 17 9.05 5.99 -6.02
CA SER A 17 8.11 7.09 -6.14
C SER A 17 6.69 6.54 -6.23
N GLN A 18 5.71 7.44 -6.11
CA GLN A 18 4.32 7.03 -6.30
C GLN A 18 4.10 6.46 -7.70
N ASP A 19 4.73 7.06 -8.70
CA ASP A 19 4.63 6.57 -10.08
C ASP A 19 5.20 5.17 -10.20
N GLU A 20 6.32 4.92 -9.58
CA GLU A 20 6.96 3.61 -9.66
C GLU A 20 6.10 2.53 -9.01
N LEU A 21 5.53 2.83 -7.85
CA LEU A 21 4.65 1.87 -7.21
C LEU A 21 3.41 1.62 -8.07
N ALA A 22 2.82 2.70 -8.60
CA ALA A 22 1.63 2.57 -9.43
C ALA A 22 1.89 1.65 -10.62
N ASP A 23 3.05 1.83 -11.27
CA ASP A 23 3.42 0.99 -12.40
C ASP A 23 3.54 -0.48 -12.00
N LYS A 24 4.14 -0.74 -10.86
CA LYS A 24 4.40 -2.11 -10.43
C LYS A 24 3.12 -2.89 -10.14
N ILE A 25 2.10 -2.21 -9.65
CA ILE A 25 0.86 -2.88 -9.30
C ILE A 25 -0.28 -2.50 -10.25
N MET A 26 0.07 -1.84 -11.37
CA MET A 26 -0.86 -1.59 -12.47
C MET A 26 -2.06 -0.74 -12.07
N VAL A 27 -1.79 0.32 -11.35
CA VAL A 27 -2.80 1.31 -10.98
C VAL A 27 -2.29 2.69 -11.39
N THR A 28 -3.11 3.71 -11.17
CA THR A 28 -2.68 5.08 -11.48
C THR A 28 -1.94 5.67 -10.29
N ARG A 29 -1.09 6.66 -10.57
CA ARG A 29 -0.43 7.38 -9.50
C ARG A 29 -1.45 8.05 -8.59
N GLN A 30 -2.55 8.52 -9.17
CA GLN A 30 -3.62 9.13 -8.40
C GLN A 30 -4.17 8.19 -7.33
N ALA A 31 -4.29 6.90 -7.69
CA ALA A 31 -4.77 5.92 -6.71
C ALA A 31 -3.82 5.81 -5.54
N VAL A 32 -2.51 5.72 -5.84
CA VAL A 32 -1.51 5.63 -4.78
C VAL A 32 -1.56 6.88 -3.89
N SER A 33 -1.67 8.05 -4.52
CA SER A 33 -1.75 9.30 -3.78
C SER A 33 -2.95 9.32 -2.83
N ARG A 34 -4.10 8.85 -3.30
CA ARG A 34 -5.30 8.84 -2.47
C ARG A 34 -5.16 7.89 -1.28
N TRP A 35 -4.52 6.75 -1.50
CA TRP A 35 -4.27 5.82 -0.40
C TRP A 35 -3.39 6.47 0.67
N GLU A 36 -2.36 7.17 0.23
CA GLU A 36 -1.41 7.78 1.15
C GLU A 36 -1.98 9.00 1.86
N ASN A 37 -2.97 9.64 1.24
CA ASN A 37 -3.67 10.75 1.88
C ASN A 37 -4.79 10.28 2.80
N GLY A 38 -5.15 9.01 2.73
CA GLY A 38 -6.24 8.47 3.54
C GLY A 38 -7.60 8.68 2.93
N ASP A 39 -7.66 9.11 1.68
CA ASP A 39 -8.94 9.36 1.01
C ASP A 39 -9.65 8.06 0.65
N THR A 40 -8.90 7.06 0.24
CA THR A 40 -9.45 5.75 -0.10
C THR A 40 -8.50 4.67 0.36
N VAL A 41 -8.99 3.43 0.37
CA VAL A 41 -8.16 2.26 0.65
C VAL A 41 -8.13 1.37 -0.57
N PRO A 42 -7.01 0.67 -0.81
CA PRO A 42 -6.96 -0.28 -1.92
C PRO A 42 -8.02 -1.36 -1.76
N ASN A 43 -8.60 -1.79 -2.88
CA ASN A 43 -9.53 -2.90 -2.82
C ASN A 43 -8.77 -4.23 -2.63
N THR A 44 -9.52 -5.32 -2.47
CA THR A 44 -8.92 -6.61 -2.14
C THR A 44 -7.90 -7.06 -3.18
N ASP A 45 -8.22 -6.91 -4.46
CA ASP A 45 -7.29 -7.32 -5.51
C ASP A 45 -6.00 -6.52 -5.46
N THR A 46 -6.13 -5.23 -5.24
CA THR A 46 -4.96 -4.35 -5.14
C THR A 46 -4.15 -4.67 -3.90
N LEU A 47 -4.82 -4.98 -2.79
CA LEU A 47 -4.12 -5.37 -1.58
C LEU A 47 -3.30 -6.63 -1.79
N LYS A 48 -3.81 -7.57 -2.58
CA LYS A 48 -3.04 -8.78 -2.89
C LYS A 48 -1.78 -8.44 -3.68
N LEU A 49 -1.90 -7.51 -4.62
CA LEU A 49 -0.74 -7.09 -5.40
C LEU A 49 0.27 -6.37 -4.52
N LEU A 50 -0.20 -5.51 -3.64
CA LEU A 50 0.69 -4.81 -2.72
C LEU A 50 1.38 -5.78 -1.78
N SER A 51 0.63 -6.77 -1.30
CA SER A 51 1.18 -7.80 -0.43
C SER A 51 2.35 -8.52 -1.09
N LYS A 52 2.19 -8.87 -2.37
CA LYS A 52 3.26 -9.52 -3.13
C LYS A 52 4.42 -8.58 -3.38
N GLU A 53 4.13 -7.36 -3.76
CA GLU A 53 5.18 -6.40 -4.10
C GLU A 53 6.06 -6.09 -2.90
N PHE A 54 5.45 -5.93 -1.74
CA PHE A 54 6.18 -5.57 -0.53
C PHE A 54 6.54 -6.76 0.34
N ASP A 55 6.10 -7.94 -0.04
CA ASP A 55 6.37 -9.17 0.72
C ASP A 55 5.89 -9.04 2.17
N VAL A 56 4.67 -8.57 2.33
CA VAL A 56 4.04 -8.44 3.63
C VAL A 56 2.64 -9.02 3.54
N SER A 57 2.03 -9.30 4.69
CA SER A 57 0.67 -9.83 4.70
C SER A 57 -0.34 -8.72 4.42
N ILE A 58 -1.51 -9.10 3.96
CA ILE A 58 -2.60 -8.14 3.76
C ILE A 58 -2.99 -7.52 5.09
N ASN A 59 -2.97 -8.30 6.17
CA ASN A 59 -3.28 -7.77 7.49
C ASN A 59 -2.33 -6.65 7.87
N THR A 60 -1.05 -6.80 7.53
CA THR A 60 -0.07 -5.76 7.77
C THR A 60 -0.45 -4.49 7.02
N LEU A 61 -0.86 -4.63 5.77
CA LEU A 61 -1.24 -3.48 4.96
C LEU A 61 -2.46 -2.77 5.51
N LEU A 62 -3.37 -3.52 6.12
CA LEU A 62 -4.58 -2.94 6.68
C LEU A 62 -4.34 -2.30 8.03
N GLY A 63 -3.14 -2.45 8.58
CA GLY A 63 -2.81 -1.86 9.87
C GLY A 63 -3.50 -2.54 11.03
N GLU A 64 -3.94 -3.77 10.85
CA GLU A 64 -4.63 -4.52 11.88
C GLU A 64 -3.67 -4.83 13.01
N PRO A 65 -4.07 -4.51 14.24
CA PRO A 65 -3.23 -4.91 15.37
C PRO A 65 -3.21 -6.42 15.51
N ARG A 66 -2.08 -6.92 15.95
CA ARG A 66 -1.96 -8.35 16.20
C ARG A 66 -2.82 -8.74 17.38
N LYS A 67 -3.62 -9.73 17.17
CA LYS A 67 -4.44 -10.27 18.28
C LYS A 67 -3.86 -11.58 18.67
N LEU A 68 -3.69 -11.72 19.92
CA LEU A 68 -3.10 -12.94 20.45
C LEU A 68 -4.03 -13.72 21.30
#